data_1be4a5741cecca2a92d0feeeaa146ad4
#
_entry.id   1be4a5741cecca2a92d0feeeaa146ad4
#
_cell.length_a   1.000
_cell.length_b   1.000
_cell.length_c   1.000
_cell.angle_alpha   90.00
_cell.angle_beta   90.00
_cell.angle_gamma   90.00
#
_symmetry.space_group_name_H-M   'P 1'
#
loop_
_entity.id
_entity.type
_entity.pdbx_description
1 polymer ?
#
loop_
_entity_poly.entity_id
_entity_poly.type
_entity_poly.pdbx_seq_one_letter_code
_entity_poly.pdbx_strand_id
1 'polypeptide(L)'
;IYAERDQPPFDRVSMDGIAVSSVRVAAGLRRLRIAGTQAAGDPPLSLPSPDHCIEAMTGAVLPIGCDAVVPVEQIRVEDGFALLEEGLQVEPGNNVHARGSDQRQGALLLEAGVRLESPDVAVAAGAGMARLRVGQQPAFMVVSTGNELVEPGEPIESWQLRRSNAYALTAALRRRGFARVADDHLPDDLAV
;
A
#
# COMPACT_ATOMS: atom_id res chain seq x y z
N ILE A 1 -7.23 -11.19 6.77
CA ILE A 1 -7.45 -10.58 5.45
C ILE A 1 -6.71 -11.41 4.42
N TYR A 2 -7.34 -11.67 3.30
CA TYR A 2 -6.78 -12.48 2.23
C TYR A 2 -6.67 -11.65 0.95
N ALA A 3 -5.72 -11.99 0.08
CA ALA A 3 -5.54 -11.36 -1.21
C ALA A 3 -6.78 -11.57 -2.10
N GLU A 4 -7.42 -10.49 -2.51
CA GLU A 4 -8.61 -10.50 -3.39
C GLU A 4 -8.30 -11.07 -4.78
N ARG A 5 -7.08 -10.83 -5.27
CA ARG A 5 -6.56 -11.22 -6.58
C ARG A 5 -5.05 -11.38 -6.52
N ASP A 6 -4.45 -11.93 -7.56
CA ASP A 6 -2.99 -11.97 -7.71
C ASP A 6 -2.37 -10.56 -7.57
N GLN A 7 -1.17 -10.48 -7.04
CA GLN A 7 -0.37 -9.25 -6.93
C GLN A 7 1.00 -9.48 -7.61
N PRO A 8 1.33 -8.74 -8.65
CA PRO A 8 0.45 -7.87 -9.43
C PRO A 8 -0.65 -8.65 -10.14
N PRO A 9 -1.80 -8.01 -10.51
CA PRO A 9 -2.96 -8.72 -11.06
C PRO A 9 -2.81 -9.12 -12.53
N PHE A 10 -1.78 -8.63 -13.19
CA PHE A 10 -1.40 -8.91 -14.58
C PHE A 10 0.12 -8.81 -14.72
N ASP A 11 0.67 -9.29 -15.81
CA ASP A 11 2.07 -9.04 -16.16
C ASP A 11 2.25 -7.54 -16.38
N ARG A 12 3.05 -6.91 -15.51
CA ARG A 12 3.17 -5.45 -15.39
C ARG A 12 4.50 -4.98 -15.92
N VAL A 13 4.48 -3.98 -16.77
CA VAL A 13 5.67 -3.29 -17.26
C VAL A 13 6.42 -2.62 -16.10
N SER A 14 7.73 -2.91 -15.97
CA SER A 14 8.56 -2.40 -14.88
C SER A 14 9.38 -1.17 -15.24
N MET A 15 9.57 -0.90 -16.53
CA MET A 15 10.36 0.22 -17.04
C MET A 15 9.72 0.79 -18.29
N ASP A 16 9.86 2.09 -18.51
CA ASP A 16 9.44 2.74 -19.75
C ASP A 16 10.29 2.23 -20.92
N GLY A 17 9.64 1.94 -22.04
CA GLY A 17 10.32 1.39 -23.21
C GLY A 17 9.37 0.90 -24.29
N ILE A 18 9.74 -0.16 -24.97
CA ILE A 18 8.90 -0.82 -25.97
C ILE A 18 8.65 -2.28 -25.58
N ALA A 19 7.39 -2.68 -25.59
CA ALA A 19 6.99 -4.07 -25.45
C ALA A 19 7.16 -4.80 -26.80
N VAL A 20 7.80 -5.96 -26.76
CA VAL A 20 8.19 -6.72 -27.93
C VAL A 20 7.95 -8.22 -27.76
N SER A 21 7.98 -8.97 -28.87
CA SER A 21 8.14 -10.42 -28.83
C SER A 21 9.65 -10.76 -28.81
N SER A 22 10.14 -11.29 -27.69
CA SER A 22 11.55 -11.64 -27.49
C SER A 22 12.07 -12.63 -28.55
N VAL A 23 11.25 -13.59 -28.96
CA VAL A 23 11.59 -14.56 -30.02
C VAL A 23 11.94 -13.88 -31.33
N ARG A 24 11.29 -12.76 -31.67
CA ARG A 24 11.57 -12.01 -32.92
C ARG A 24 12.88 -11.22 -32.82
N VAL A 25 13.14 -10.67 -31.64
CA VAL A 25 14.42 -10.00 -31.38
C VAL A 25 15.57 -11.02 -31.42
N ALA A 26 15.40 -12.19 -30.81
CA ALA A 26 16.38 -13.29 -30.87
C ALA A 26 16.61 -13.78 -32.30
N ALA A 27 15.60 -13.74 -33.17
CA ALA A 27 15.71 -14.05 -34.59
C ALA A 27 16.40 -12.95 -35.44
N GLY A 28 16.90 -11.89 -34.79
CA GLY A 28 17.66 -10.83 -35.46
C GLY A 28 16.84 -9.58 -35.86
N LEU A 29 15.55 -9.51 -35.50
CA LEU A 29 14.75 -8.31 -35.76
C LEU A 29 15.29 -7.15 -34.92
N ARG A 30 15.67 -6.04 -35.56
CA ARG A 30 16.25 -4.86 -34.89
C ARG A 30 15.50 -3.55 -35.19
N ARG A 31 14.61 -3.57 -36.16
CA ARG A 31 13.79 -2.43 -36.55
C ARG A 31 12.33 -2.82 -36.46
N LEU A 32 11.61 -2.25 -35.48
CA LEU A 32 10.20 -2.56 -35.21
C LEU A 32 9.36 -1.32 -35.42
N ARG A 33 8.20 -1.48 -36.07
CA ARG A 33 7.26 -0.38 -36.23
C ARG A 33 6.50 -0.14 -34.93
N ILE A 34 6.44 1.10 -34.46
CA ILE A 34 5.66 1.47 -33.29
C ILE A 34 4.16 1.49 -33.66
N ALA A 35 3.37 0.62 -33.01
CA ALA A 35 1.95 0.47 -33.34
C ALA A 35 1.03 1.29 -32.43
N GLY A 36 1.56 1.84 -31.35
CA GLY A 36 0.79 2.62 -30.38
C GLY A 36 1.48 2.67 -29.03
N THR A 37 0.83 3.25 -28.03
CA THR A 37 1.34 3.43 -26.68
C THR A 37 0.40 2.78 -25.68
N GLN A 38 0.91 1.88 -24.83
CA GLN A 38 0.22 1.26 -23.71
C GLN A 38 0.47 2.06 -22.44
N ALA A 39 -0.48 2.86 -22.03
CA ALA A 39 -0.40 3.59 -20.79
C ALA A 39 -0.87 2.77 -19.58
N ALA A 40 -0.40 3.14 -18.38
CA ALA A 40 -0.90 2.55 -17.15
C ALA A 40 -2.38 2.92 -16.94
N GLY A 41 -3.19 1.90 -16.62
CA GLY A 41 -4.64 2.05 -16.42
C GLY A 41 -5.48 1.80 -17.67
N ASP A 42 -4.87 1.73 -18.85
CA ASP A 42 -5.57 1.41 -20.08
C ASP A 42 -5.77 -0.11 -20.27
N PRO A 43 -6.81 -0.53 -20.99
CA PRO A 43 -6.96 -1.92 -21.42
C PRO A 43 -5.76 -2.37 -22.28
N PRO A 44 -5.41 -3.68 -22.25
CA PRO A 44 -4.26 -4.17 -22.98
C PRO A 44 -4.44 -4.02 -24.50
N LEU A 45 -3.47 -3.39 -25.15
CA LEU A 45 -3.34 -3.38 -26.60
C LEU A 45 -2.87 -4.75 -27.09
N SER A 46 -3.12 -5.04 -28.36
CA SER A 46 -2.62 -6.25 -29.03
C SER A 46 -1.54 -5.87 -30.03
N LEU A 47 -0.46 -6.63 -30.06
CA LEU A 47 0.58 -6.49 -31.06
C LEU A 47 0.02 -6.84 -32.44
N PRO A 48 -0.04 -5.90 -33.40
CA PRO A 48 -0.72 -6.15 -34.69
C PRO A 48 0.02 -7.18 -35.55
N SER A 49 1.33 -7.23 -35.44
CA SER A 49 2.19 -8.10 -36.25
C SER A 49 3.53 -8.30 -35.52
N PRO A 50 4.23 -9.45 -35.72
CA PRO A 50 5.48 -9.74 -35.05
C PRO A 50 6.65 -8.79 -35.36
N ASP A 51 6.55 -7.94 -36.37
CA ASP A 51 7.52 -6.88 -36.74
C ASP A 51 7.18 -5.51 -36.15
N HIS A 52 6.17 -5.46 -35.28
CA HIS A 52 5.77 -4.26 -34.53
C HIS A 52 6.26 -4.33 -33.09
N CYS A 53 6.21 -3.18 -32.44
CA CYS A 53 6.33 -3.02 -30.99
C CYS A 53 5.26 -2.03 -30.50
N ILE A 54 5.06 -1.98 -29.19
CA ILE A 54 4.16 -1.04 -28.53
C ILE A 54 4.97 -0.28 -27.50
N GLU A 55 4.97 1.05 -27.53
CA GLU A 55 5.51 1.83 -26.43
C GLU A 55 4.77 1.46 -25.14
N ALA A 56 5.50 1.20 -24.07
CA ALA A 56 4.92 0.74 -22.83
C ALA A 56 5.44 1.56 -21.66
N MET A 57 4.51 2.11 -20.89
CA MET A 57 4.83 2.92 -19.72
C MET A 57 4.89 2.06 -18.46
N THR A 58 5.76 2.41 -17.54
CA THR A 58 5.88 1.77 -16.23
C THR A 58 4.52 1.66 -15.54
N GLY A 59 4.21 0.48 -15.04
CA GLY A 59 2.92 0.21 -14.40
C GLY A 59 1.81 -0.26 -15.34
N ALA A 60 1.99 -0.16 -16.65
CA ALA A 60 1.02 -0.63 -17.63
C ALA A 60 0.92 -2.16 -17.65
N VAL A 61 -0.21 -2.66 -18.13
CA VAL A 61 -0.36 -4.08 -18.48
C VAL A 61 0.50 -4.40 -19.69
N LEU A 62 1.19 -5.54 -19.68
CA LEU A 62 1.98 -5.99 -20.84
C LEU A 62 1.04 -6.23 -22.02
N PRO A 63 1.30 -5.64 -23.22
CA PRO A 63 0.46 -5.84 -24.39
C PRO A 63 0.37 -7.30 -24.82
N ILE A 64 -0.77 -7.71 -25.32
CA ILE A 64 -1.00 -9.06 -25.80
C ILE A 64 -0.11 -9.34 -27.02
N GLY A 65 0.62 -10.46 -26.98
CA GLY A 65 1.58 -10.84 -28.03
C GLY A 65 3.01 -10.36 -27.76
N CYS A 66 3.21 -9.59 -26.68
CA CYS A 66 4.54 -9.23 -26.15
C CYS A 66 4.85 -10.08 -24.92
N ASP A 67 6.14 -10.35 -24.71
CA ASP A 67 6.65 -11.12 -23.57
C ASP A 67 7.87 -10.48 -22.89
N ALA A 68 8.31 -9.33 -23.38
CA ALA A 68 9.43 -8.57 -22.82
C ALA A 68 9.28 -7.08 -23.11
N VAL A 69 9.99 -6.27 -22.32
CA VAL A 69 10.10 -4.83 -22.54
C VAL A 69 11.59 -4.46 -22.69
N VAL A 70 11.90 -3.72 -23.75
CA VAL A 70 13.23 -3.13 -23.96
C VAL A 70 13.18 -1.69 -23.45
N PRO A 71 14.04 -1.31 -22.48
CA PRO A 71 14.06 0.03 -21.92
C PRO A 71 14.36 1.12 -22.97
N VAL A 72 13.85 2.32 -22.73
CA VAL A 72 14.02 3.48 -23.62
C VAL A 72 15.50 3.81 -23.87
N GLU A 73 16.39 3.54 -22.92
CA GLU A 73 17.84 3.78 -23.03
C GLU A 73 18.54 2.85 -24.03
N GLN A 74 17.91 1.73 -24.42
CA GLN A 74 18.46 0.72 -25.33
C GLN A 74 17.84 0.79 -26.73
N ILE A 75 17.08 1.84 -27.01
CA ILE A 75 16.42 2.03 -28.28
C ILE A 75 16.70 3.43 -28.85
N ARG A 76 16.57 3.56 -30.16
CA ARG A 76 16.47 4.83 -30.85
C ARG A 76 15.16 4.86 -31.62
N VAL A 77 14.43 5.95 -31.55
CA VAL A 77 13.18 6.12 -32.29
C VAL A 77 13.42 7.03 -33.48
N GLU A 78 13.13 6.53 -34.69
CA GLU A 78 13.29 7.25 -35.95
C GLU A 78 12.10 6.90 -36.87
N ASP A 79 11.44 7.91 -37.41
CA ASP A 79 10.37 7.80 -38.42
C ASP A 79 9.25 6.79 -38.04
N GLY A 80 8.88 6.72 -36.74
CA GLY A 80 7.85 5.80 -36.22
C GLY A 80 8.32 4.36 -36.07
N PHE A 81 9.63 4.14 -36.07
CA PHE A 81 10.25 2.85 -35.78
C PHE A 81 11.14 2.94 -34.54
N ALA A 82 11.13 1.87 -33.76
CA ALA A 82 12.13 1.65 -32.73
C ALA A 82 13.29 0.81 -33.32
N LEU A 83 14.48 1.32 -33.13
CA LEU A 83 15.73 0.67 -33.54
C LEU A 83 16.43 0.14 -32.31
N LEU A 84 16.68 -1.16 -32.28
CA LEU A 84 17.40 -1.83 -31.19
C LEU A 84 18.89 -1.82 -31.46
N GLU A 85 19.71 -1.75 -30.41
CA GLU A 85 21.16 -1.89 -30.52
C GLU A 85 21.56 -3.26 -31.08
N GLU A 86 22.65 -3.28 -31.84
CA GLU A 86 23.23 -4.54 -32.33
C GLU A 86 23.73 -5.37 -31.15
N GLY A 87 23.40 -6.67 -31.19
CA GLY A 87 23.81 -7.61 -30.13
C GLY A 87 22.93 -7.59 -28.89
N LEU A 88 21.90 -6.71 -28.81
CA LEU A 88 20.98 -6.69 -27.68
C LEU A 88 20.30 -8.04 -27.53
N GLN A 89 20.41 -8.64 -26.34
CA GLN A 89 19.73 -9.85 -25.95
C GLN A 89 18.44 -9.49 -25.20
N VAL A 90 17.33 -10.09 -25.61
CA VAL A 90 16.01 -9.89 -24.97
C VAL A 90 15.44 -11.25 -24.64
N GLU A 91 15.33 -11.54 -23.36
CA GLU A 91 14.76 -12.77 -22.83
C GLU A 91 13.28 -12.58 -22.51
N PRO A 92 12.46 -13.65 -22.60
CA PRO A 92 11.08 -13.59 -22.07
C PRO A 92 11.05 -13.13 -20.61
N GLY A 93 10.18 -12.20 -20.28
CA GLY A 93 10.05 -11.64 -18.93
C GLY A 93 11.01 -10.48 -18.62
N ASN A 94 11.91 -10.10 -19.53
CA ASN A 94 12.76 -8.93 -19.29
C ASN A 94 11.92 -7.67 -19.04
N ASN A 95 12.19 -7.00 -17.92
CA ASN A 95 11.50 -5.78 -17.47
C ASN A 95 9.97 -5.96 -17.34
N VAL A 96 9.53 -7.17 -17.01
CA VAL A 96 8.14 -7.52 -16.73
C VAL A 96 8.03 -8.08 -15.31
N HIS A 97 7.18 -7.48 -14.51
CA HIS A 97 6.83 -7.99 -13.20
C HIS A 97 5.66 -8.97 -13.37
N ALA A 98 5.97 -10.25 -13.24
CA ALA A 98 5.02 -11.32 -13.55
C ALA A 98 3.79 -11.30 -12.64
N ARG A 99 2.63 -11.61 -13.20
CA ARG A 99 1.37 -11.75 -12.47
C ARG A 99 1.53 -12.70 -11.27
N GLY A 100 1.10 -12.25 -10.10
CA GLY A 100 1.08 -13.03 -8.87
C GLY A 100 2.45 -13.36 -8.30
N SER A 101 3.52 -12.68 -8.73
CA SER A 101 4.87 -12.89 -8.20
C SER A 101 5.02 -12.41 -6.75
N ASP A 102 4.28 -11.39 -6.33
CA ASP A 102 4.33 -10.88 -4.96
C ASP A 102 3.41 -11.68 -4.05
N GLN A 103 2.14 -11.87 -4.48
CA GLN A 103 1.14 -12.65 -3.73
C GLN A 103 0.13 -13.30 -4.70
N ARG A 104 -0.28 -14.52 -4.37
CA ARG A 104 -1.35 -15.21 -5.09
C ARG A 104 -2.72 -14.87 -4.48
N GLN A 105 -3.75 -14.86 -5.33
CA GLN A 105 -5.15 -14.78 -4.88
C GLN A 105 -5.43 -15.80 -3.77
N GLY A 106 -6.09 -15.36 -2.70
CA GLY A 106 -6.42 -16.19 -1.55
C GLY A 106 -5.29 -16.36 -0.53
N ALA A 107 -4.09 -15.80 -0.77
CA ALA A 107 -3.03 -15.80 0.23
C ALA A 107 -3.43 -15.00 1.47
N LEU A 108 -3.06 -15.47 2.65
CA LEU A 108 -3.27 -14.76 3.91
C LEU A 108 -2.30 -13.57 3.98
N LEU A 109 -2.84 -12.36 4.08
CA LEU A 109 -2.08 -11.11 4.18
C LEU A 109 -1.96 -10.60 5.61
N LEU A 110 -3.07 -10.63 6.35
CA LEU A 110 -3.10 -10.19 7.76
C LEU A 110 -3.96 -11.15 8.59
N GLU A 111 -3.41 -11.58 9.71
CA GLU A 111 -4.09 -12.46 10.66
C GLU A 111 -5.10 -11.69 11.53
N ALA A 112 -6.05 -12.42 12.10
CA ALA A 112 -6.95 -11.87 13.12
C ALA A 112 -6.19 -11.63 14.42
N GLY A 113 -6.52 -10.54 15.12
CA GLY A 113 -5.93 -10.20 16.41
C GLY A 113 -4.65 -9.38 16.35
N VAL A 114 -4.10 -9.12 15.17
CA VAL A 114 -2.95 -8.23 15.02
C VAL A 114 -3.35 -6.77 15.32
N ARG A 115 -2.43 -6.03 15.91
CA ARG A 115 -2.57 -4.58 16.04
C ARG A 115 -2.27 -3.94 14.70
N LEU A 116 -3.28 -3.28 14.12
CA LEU A 116 -3.12 -2.60 12.83
C LEU A 116 -2.23 -1.36 12.95
N GLU A 117 -1.20 -1.32 12.13
CA GLU A 117 -0.33 -0.16 11.93
C GLU A 117 -0.47 0.37 10.49
N SER A 118 0.26 1.45 10.16
CA SER A 118 0.12 2.08 8.84
C SER A 118 0.37 1.15 7.66
N PRO A 119 1.37 0.25 7.67
CA PRO A 119 1.56 -0.73 6.60
C PRO A 119 0.38 -1.71 6.46
N ASP A 120 -0.19 -2.14 7.59
CA ASP A 120 -1.32 -3.10 7.57
C ASP A 120 -2.58 -2.47 6.95
N VAL A 121 -2.79 -1.17 7.19
CA VAL A 121 -3.86 -0.41 6.55
C VAL A 121 -3.65 -0.35 5.04
N ALA A 122 -2.42 -0.16 4.57
CA ALA A 122 -2.10 -0.17 3.14
C ALA A 122 -2.32 -1.54 2.52
N VAL A 123 -1.91 -2.62 3.20
CA VAL A 123 -2.16 -4.01 2.77
C VAL A 123 -3.66 -4.29 2.67
N ALA A 124 -4.43 -3.89 3.68
CA ALA A 124 -5.88 -4.07 3.68
C ALA A 124 -6.57 -3.30 2.54
N ALA A 125 -6.17 -2.05 2.31
CA ALA A 125 -6.67 -1.23 1.21
C ALA A 125 -6.30 -1.84 -0.16
N GLY A 126 -5.06 -2.32 -0.32
CA GLY A 126 -4.60 -3.03 -1.52
C GLY A 126 -5.35 -4.35 -1.78
N ALA A 127 -5.87 -4.98 -0.72
CA ALA A 127 -6.76 -6.14 -0.81
C ALA A 127 -8.23 -5.77 -1.05
N GLY A 128 -8.55 -4.51 -1.36
CA GLY A 128 -9.90 -4.05 -1.67
C GLY A 128 -10.80 -3.80 -0.44
N MET A 129 -10.26 -3.82 0.77
CA MET A 129 -11.06 -3.67 1.99
C MET A 129 -11.40 -2.22 2.28
N ALA A 130 -12.65 -1.82 2.09
CA ALA A 130 -13.15 -0.49 2.45
C ALA A 130 -13.42 -0.32 3.95
N ARG A 131 -13.63 -1.42 4.68
CA ARG A 131 -13.90 -1.45 6.12
C ARG A 131 -13.31 -2.69 6.75
N LEU A 132 -12.76 -2.55 7.95
CA LEU A 132 -12.23 -3.66 8.74
C LEU A 132 -13.05 -3.83 10.02
N ARG A 133 -13.25 -5.09 10.42
CA ARG A 133 -13.74 -5.40 11.77
C ARG A 133 -12.55 -5.35 12.71
N VAL A 134 -12.58 -4.45 13.67
CA VAL A 134 -11.55 -4.30 14.69
C VAL A 134 -12.13 -4.50 16.09
N GLY A 135 -11.27 -4.84 17.04
CA GLY A 135 -11.65 -4.90 18.44
C GLY A 135 -12.13 -3.52 18.92
N GLN A 136 -13.19 -3.51 19.73
CA GLN A 136 -13.65 -2.29 20.36
C GLN A 136 -12.62 -1.81 21.38
N GLN A 137 -12.25 -0.53 21.31
CA GLN A 137 -11.41 0.06 22.35
C GLN A 137 -12.13 0.07 23.70
N PRO A 138 -11.43 -0.28 24.81
CA PRO A 138 -12.01 -0.21 26.14
C PRO A 138 -12.37 1.22 26.52
N ALA A 139 -13.35 1.37 27.40
CA ALA A 139 -13.57 2.62 28.10
C ALA A 139 -12.79 2.58 29.42
N PHE A 140 -12.18 3.71 29.76
CA PHE A 140 -11.46 3.88 31.02
C PHE A 140 -12.18 4.88 31.91
N MET A 141 -12.22 4.58 33.19
CA MET A 141 -12.60 5.49 34.24
C MET A 141 -11.39 5.63 35.18
N VAL A 142 -10.88 6.83 35.33
CA VAL A 142 -9.82 7.18 36.28
C VAL A 142 -10.49 7.70 37.54
N VAL A 143 -10.46 6.93 38.62
CA VAL A 143 -11.07 7.31 39.89
C VAL A 143 -9.99 7.80 40.85
N SER A 144 -10.16 8.98 41.40
CA SER A 144 -9.38 9.51 42.53
C SER A 144 -10.19 9.37 43.81
N THR A 145 -9.56 9.02 44.90
CA THR A 145 -10.21 8.97 46.22
C THR A 145 -9.43 9.84 47.22
N GLY A 146 -10.12 10.40 48.18
CA GLY A 146 -9.53 11.20 49.25
C GLY A 146 -10.23 12.55 49.46
N ASN A 147 -10.56 12.88 50.71
CA ASN A 147 -11.18 14.16 51.10
C ASN A 147 -10.23 15.33 51.02
N GLU A 148 -8.91 15.05 50.95
CA GLU A 148 -7.88 16.06 50.80
C GLU A 148 -7.73 16.58 49.36
N LEU A 149 -8.33 15.89 48.36
CA LEU A 149 -8.11 16.22 46.96
C LEU A 149 -9.09 17.30 46.48
N VAL A 150 -8.53 18.36 45.92
CA VAL A 150 -9.27 19.52 45.41
C VAL A 150 -8.98 19.72 43.94
N GLU A 151 -10.01 20.05 43.15
CA GLU A 151 -9.88 20.33 41.72
C GLU A 151 -8.95 21.52 41.46
N PRO A 152 -8.17 21.48 40.37
CA PRO A 152 -7.42 22.64 39.91
C PRO A 152 -8.31 23.85 39.64
N GLY A 153 -7.93 25.04 40.20
CA GLY A 153 -8.69 26.26 40.07
C GLY A 153 -9.62 26.59 41.24
N GLU A 154 -10.02 25.58 42.03
CA GLU A 154 -10.81 25.81 43.23
C GLU A 154 -9.95 26.35 44.40
N PRO A 155 -10.51 27.04 45.38
CA PRO A 155 -9.82 27.42 46.61
C PRO A 155 -9.25 26.20 47.34
N ILE A 156 -8.08 26.33 47.94
CA ILE A 156 -7.38 25.20 48.63
C ILE A 156 -6.88 25.61 50.00
N GLU A 157 -7.12 24.74 50.94
CA GLU A 157 -6.62 24.91 52.34
C GLU A 157 -5.21 24.29 52.49
N SER A 158 -4.53 24.68 53.58
CA SER A 158 -3.12 24.26 53.82
C SER A 158 -2.92 22.74 53.99
N TRP A 159 -3.96 22.00 54.31
CA TRP A 159 -3.96 20.52 54.49
C TRP A 159 -4.53 19.75 53.28
N GLN A 160 -4.88 20.44 52.20
CA GLN A 160 -5.42 19.81 50.98
C GLN A 160 -4.38 19.72 49.88
N LEU A 161 -4.61 18.83 48.93
CA LEU A 161 -3.77 18.56 47.77
C LEU A 161 -4.52 18.78 46.48
N ARG A 162 -3.80 19.13 45.42
CA ARG A 162 -4.39 19.20 44.06
C ARG A 162 -4.56 17.79 43.47
N ARG A 163 -5.73 17.53 42.88
CA ARG A 163 -6.08 16.32 42.16
C ARG A 163 -5.32 16.24 40.84
N SER A 164 -3.98 16.09 40.87
CA SER A 164 -3.12 16.13 39.67
C SER A 164 -2.98 14.80 38.95
N ASN A 165 -3.02 13.67 39.70
CA ASN A 165 -2.77 12.33 39.14
C ASN A 165 -3.85 11.91 38.12
N ALA A 166 -5.11 12.26 38.34
CA ALA A 166 -6.20 11.96 37.41
C ALA A 166 -5.97 12.61 36.03
N TYR A 167 -5.51 13.85 36.02
CA TYR A 167 -5.18 14.57 34.77
C TYR A 167 -4.01 13.94 34.06
N ALA A 168 -2.96 13.56 34.78
CA ALA A 168 -1.78 12.90 34.21
C ALA A 168 -2.14 11.55 33.58
N LEU A 169 -2.92 10.71 34.29
CA LEU A 169 -3.37 9.40 33.82
C LEU A 169 -4.32 9.53 32.60
N THR A 170 -5.27 10.45 32.67
CA THR A 170 -6.19 10.73 31.58
C THR A 170 -5.44 11.19 30.33
N ALA A 171 -4.50 12.10 30.47
CA ALA A 171 -3.65 12.57 29.37
C ALA A 171 -2.78 11.41 28.79
N ALA A 172 -2.22 10.56 29.63
CA ALA A 172 -1.42 9.42 29.21
C ALA A 172 -2.24 8.38 28.44
N LEU A 173 -3.47 8.10 28.85
CA LEU A 173 -4.37 7.21 28.15
C LEU A 173 -4.79 7.77 26.80
N ARG A 174 -5.20 9.04 26.74
CA ARG A 174 -5.56 9.73 25.49
C ARG A 174 -4.40 9.77 24.50
N ARG A 175 -3.18 10.01 24.98
CA ARG A 175 -1.95 9.99 24.14
C ARG A 175 -1.69 8.60 23.53
N ARG A 176 -2.14 7.52 24.17
CA ARG A 176 -2.08 6.16 23.64
C ARG A 176 -3.21 5.83 22.67
N GLY A 177 -4.07 6.78 22.34
CA GLY A 177 -5.14 6.64 21.37
C GLY A 177 -6.47 6.16 21.96
N PHE A 178 -6.61 6.04 23.30
CA PHE A 178 -7.88 5.69 23.92
C PHE A 178 -8.81 6.91 23.93
N ALA A 179 -9.88 6.87 23.14
CA ALA A 179 -10.79 8.01 22.99
C ALA A 179 -11.82 8.09 24.15
N ARG A 180 -12.14 6.94 24.77
CA ARG A 180 -13.19 6.83 25.80
C ARG A 180 -12.53 6.81 27.18
N VAL A 181 -12.09 7.99 27.65
CA VAL A 181 -11.48 8.17 28.97
C VAL A 181 -12.27 9.21 29.72
N ALA A 182 -12.84 8.84 30.84
CA ALA A 182 -13.48 9.71 31.82
C ALA A 182 -12.69 9.68 33.14
N ASP A 183 -12.91 10.66 33.98
CA ASP A 183 -12.37 10.67 35.34
C ASP A 183 -13.47 11.07 36.35
N ASP A 184 -13.29 10.64 37.58
CA ASP A 184 -14.21 10.90 38.68
C ASP A 184 -13.43 11.05 40.00
N HIS A 185 -14.08 11.63 41.00
CA HIS A 185 -13.58 11.77 42.35
C HIS A 185 -14.60 11.25 43.36
N LEU A 186 -14.14 10.35 44.22
CA LEU A 186 -14.94 9.80 45.30
C LEU A 186 -14.38 10.29 46.65
N PRO A 187 -15.22 10.91 47.50
CA PRO A 187 -14.83 11.21 48.88
C PRO A 187 -14.68 9.93 49.67
N ASP A 188 -13.90 10.00 50.78
CA ASP A 188 -13.73 8.88 51.72
C ASP A 188 -14.95 8.77 52.64
N ASP A 189 -16.11 8.47 52.05
CA ASP A 189 -17.36 8.23 52.77
C ASP A 189 -17.86 6.81 52.48
N LEU A 190 -17.95 5.99 53.49
CA LEU A 190 -18.45 4.59 53.42
C LEU A 190 -19.93 4.47 53.06
N ALA A 191 -20.66 5.59 53.00
CA ALA A 191 -22.09 5.63 52.65
C ALA A 191 -22.34 5.90 51.14
N VAL A 192 -21.30 5.98 50.34
CA VAL A 192 -21.39 6.19 48.86
C VAL A 192 -21.11 4.91 48.10
#